data_1f6a46c3dabaecc8309fe7f95b774939
#
_entry.id   1f6a46c3dabaecc8309fe7f95b774939
#
_cell.length_a   1.000
_cell.length_b   1.000
_cell.length_c   1.000
_cell.angle_alpha   90.00
_cell.angle_beta   90.00
_cell.angle_gamma   90.00
#
_symmetry.space_group_name_H-M   'P 1'
#
loop_
_entity.id
_entity.type
_entity.pdbx_description
1 polymer ?
#
loop_
_entity_poly.entity_id
_entity_poly.type
_entity_poly.pdbx_seq_one_letter_code
_entity_poly.pdbx_strand_id
1 'polypeptide(L)'
;MDGILSSLLLLHDPDDIVEIRSIDPKPTISGLFKANSPNIEKQLARYKGRTFYQTMNSIDPGCYARAQHEMLMTNPRETTSDRDIVGYSWILIDADPVRPSGVSATNEEKELARRTAAAVYRHLKKLGFSEPIAADSGNGYHMLYRIKAEISSKDTISAFLKVLDMWFSSESVQIDTAVYNPARITKLYGTIAHKGANTPERPHRESKILKAPEVIQPTPMALIRAVAAEWEKMAPTSSVSSRYSSTPFDMDEFLASHNISLAKKIESGSLTKYILTEW
;
A
#
# COMPACT_ATOMS: atom_id res chain seq x y z
N MET A 1 -23.71 -3.76 2.53
CA MET A 1 -22.92 -5.02 2.75
C MET A 1 -22.11 -4.81 4.01
N ASP A 2 -22.71 -5.18 5.12
CA ASP A 2 -22.18 -4.89 6.43
C ASP A 2 -21.66 -6.20 7.04
N GLY A 3 -20.36 -6.28 7.29
CA GLY A 3 -19.73 -7.38 7.98
C GLY A 3 -18.39 -7.81 7.38
N ILE A 4 -17.55 -8.36 8.24
CA ILE A 4 -16.20 -8.80 7.90
C ILE A 4 -16.23 -9.91 6.84
N LEU A 5 -17.06 -10.94 7.03
CA LEU A 5 -17.16 -12.05 6.08
C LEU A 5 -17.65 -11.62 4.70
N SER A 6 -18.65 -10.73 4.65
CA SER A 6 -19.13 -10.20 3.37
C SER A 6 -18.04 -9.45 2.61
N SER A 7 -17.20 -8.69 3.32
CA SER A 7 -16.07 -7.97 2.72
C SER A 7 -14.97 -8.90 2.22
N LEU A 8 -14.71 -9.99 2.94
CA LEU A 8 -13.75 -11.02 2.54
C LEU A 8 -14.23 -11.74 1.26
N LEU A 9 -15.49 -12.14 1.22
CA LEU A 9 -16.08 -12.86 0.07
C LEU A 9 -16.28 -11.99 -1.18
N LEU A 10 -16.12 -10.65 -1.06
CA LEU A 10 -16.00 -9.78 -2.23
C LEU A 10 -14.60 -9.84 -2.88
N LEU A 11 -13.58 -10.13 -2.10
CA LEU A 11 -12.18 -10.13 -2.56
C LEU A 11 -11.65 -11.52 -2.86
N HIS A 12 -12.20 -12.54 -2.21
CA HIS A 12 -11.71 -13.92 -2.24
C HIS A 12 -12.86 -14.91 -2.54
N ASP A 13 -12.49 -16.02 -3.14
CA ASP A 13 -13.38 -17.18 -3.19
C ASP A 13 -13.52 -17.82 -1.80
N PRO A 14 -14.65 -18.49 -1.49
CA PRO A 14 -14.90 -18.99 -0.12
C PRO A 14 -13.81 -19.89 0.46
N ASP A 15 -13.17 -20.68 -0.38
CA ASP A 15 -12.11 -21.62 0.04
C ASP A 15 -10.69 -21.07 -0.09
N ASP A 16 -10.53 -19.83 -0.57
CA ASP A 16 -9.22 -19.17 -0.63
C ASP A 16 -8.63 -19.02 0.76
N ILE A 17 -7.31 -19.19 0.84
CA ILE A 17 -6.56 -18.92 2.06
C ILE A 17 -6.24 -17.44 2.12
N VAL A 18 -6.60 -16.82 3.24
CA VAL A 18 -6.30 -15.43 3.55
C VAL A 18 -5.50 -15.34 4.85
N GLU A 19 -4.52 -14.46 4.89
CA GLU A 19 -3.89 -14.11 6.14
C GLU A 19 -4.56 -12.89 6.74
N ILE A 20 -5.01 -13.03 7.99
CA ILE A 20 -5.45 -11.90 8.81
C ILE A 20 -4.29 -11.49 9.70
N ARG A 21 -3.90 -10.20 9.64
CA ARG A 21 -2.71 -9.69 10.32
C ARG A 21 -3.01 -8.39 11.05
N SER A 22 -2.38 -8.21 12.22
CA SER A 22 -2.27 -6.92 12.90
C SER A 22 -0.80 -6.64 13.20
N ILE A 23 -0.31 -5.46 12.83
CA ILE A 23 1.09 -5.09 12.95
C ILE A 23 1.31 -4.23 14.21
N ASP A 24 0.41 -3.29 14.46
CA ASP A 24 0.45 -2.36 15.58
C ASP A 24 -0.81 -2.44 16.44
N PRO A 25 -0.66 -2.26 17.78
CA PRO A 25 0.61 -2.19 18.51
C PRO A 25 1.35 -3.53 18.49
N LYS A 26 2.66 -3.51 18.75
CA LYS A 26 3.46 -4.74 18.90
C LYS A 26 2.95 -5.57 20.09
N PRO A 27 3.08 -6.90 20.06
CA PRO A 27 3.69 -7.73 19.02
C PRO A 27 2.77 -7.92 17.80
N THR A 28 3.33 -8.30 16.66
CA THR A 28 2.55 -8.69 15.48
C THR A 28 1.67 -9.90 15.80
N ILE A 29 0.45 -9.87 15.27
CA ILE A 29 -0.50 -10.99 15.35
C ILE A 29 -0.85 -11.39 13.93
N SER A 30 -0.89 -12.70 13.65
CA SER A 30 -1.26 -13.22 12.34
C SER A 30 -1.84 -14.61 12.44
N GLY A 31 -2.68 -14.96 11.47
CA GLY A 31 -3.23 -16.31 11.29
C GLY A 31 -3.76 -16.51 9.88
N LEU A 32 -3.75 -17.76 9.44
CA LEU A 32 -4.28 -18.19 8.15
C LEU A 32 -5.69 -18.76 8.33
N PHE A 33 -6.60 -18.32 7.47
CA PHE A 33 -8.01 -18.68 7.50
C PHE A 33 -8.50 -19.00 6.09
N LYS A 34 -9.55 -19.81 5.99
CA LYS A 34 -10.39 -19.79 4.79
C LYS A 34 -11.20 -18.47 4.78
N ALA A 35 -11.40 -17.89 3.61
CA ALA A 35 -12.11 -16.61 3.48
C ALA A 35 -13.55 -16.64 4.03
N ASN A 36 -14.20 -17.82 4.01
CA ASN A 36 -15.54 -18.04 4.57
C ASN A 36 -15.55 -18.51 6.03
N SER A 37 -14.39 -18.51 6.72
CA SER A 37 -14.30 -19.08 8.07
C SER A 37 -15.14 -18.32 9.10
N PRO A 38 -16.05 -19.00 9.82
CA PRO A 38 -16.81 -18.40 10.91
C PRO A 38 -15.93 -18.11 12.14
N ASN A 39 -14.70 -18.61 12.18
CA ASN A 39 -13.79 -18.38 13.30
C ASN A 39 -13.14 -17.00 13.26
N ILE A 40 -13.12 -16.31 12.13
CA ILE A 40 -12.44 -15.02 11.98
C ILE A 40 -12.92 -14.03 13.03
N GLU A 41 -14.23 -13.75 13.10
CA GLU A 41 -14.79 -12.77 14.05
C GLU A 41 -14.50 -13.16 15.51
N LYS A 42 -14.61 -14.44 15.84
CA LYS A 42 -14.30 -14.97 17.18
C LYS A 42 -12.82 -14.75 17.55
N GLN A 43 -11.91 -14.91 16.60
CA GLN A 43 -10.49 -14.67 16.81
C GLN A 43 -10.20 -13.18 16.95
N LEU A 44 -10.78 -12.32 16.12
CA LEU A 44 -10.62 -10.86 16.20
C LEU A 44 -11.10 -10.30 17.54
N ALA A 45 -12.20 -10.80 18.09
CA ALA A 45 -12.77 -10.36 19.37
C ALA A 45 -11.79 -10.51 20.55
N ARG A 46 -10.78 -11.37 20.42
CA ARG A 46 -9.73 -11.57 21.46
C ARG A 46 -8.72 -10.43 21.52
N TYR A 47 -8.66 -9.59 20.48
CA TYR A 47 -7.62 -8.58 20.32
C TYR A 47 -8.22 -7.18 20.09
N LYS A 48 -8.76 -6.60 21.15
CA LYS A 48 -9.38 -5.27 21.10
C LYS A 48 -8.34 -4.16 20.86
N GLY A 49 -8.76 -3.07 20.25
CA GLY A 49 -7.92 -1.88 20.05
C GLY A 49 -6.82 -2.04 18.99
N ARG A 50 -6.96 -3.01 18.09
CA ARG A 50 -6.00 -3.28 17.02
C ARG A 50 -6.60 -3.04 15.64
N THR A 51 -5.77 -2.55 14.72
CA THR A 51 -6.12 -2.50 13.30
C THR A 51 -5.78 -3.82 12.65
N PHE A 52 -6.75 -4.39 11.94
CA PHE A 52 -6.57 -5.63 11.21
C PHE A 52 -6.47 -5.40 9.70
N TYR A 53 -5.68 -6.25 9.09
CA TYR A 53 -5.42 -6.29 7.66
C TYR A 53 -5.65 -7.70 7.14
N GLN A 54 -5.86 -7.83 5.83
CA GLN A 54 -5.95 -9.08 5.10
C GLN A 54 -5.02 -9.06 3.90
N THR A 55 -4.49 -10.21 3.49
CA THR A 55 -3.88 -10.36 2.17
C THR A 55 -4.96 -10.18 1.11
N MET A 56 -4.62 -9.54 -0.01
CA MET A 56 -5.61 -9.28 -1.07
C MET A 56 -5.38 -10.14 -2.32
N ASN A 57 -4.23 -10.79 -2.43
CA ASN A 57 -3.91 -11.68 -3.55
C ASN A 57 -3.88 -13.14 -3.09
N SER A 58 -4.04 -14.06 -4.03
CA SER A 58 -4.18 -15.49 -3.75
C SER A 58 -2.90 -16.07 -3.18
N ILE A 59 -2.99 -16.62 -1.97
CA ILE A 59 -1.91 -17.33 -1.29
C ILE A 59 -1.85 -18.77 -1.83
N ASP A 60 -0.64 -19.33 -1.95
CA ASP A 60 -0.45 -20.75 -2.23
C ASP A 60 -1.14 -21.59 -1.14
N PRO A 61 -2.09 -22.46 -1.51
CA PRO A 61 -2.81 -23.30 -0.54
C PRO A 61 -1.89 -24.15 0.35
N GLY A 62 -0.68 -24.50 -0.12
CA GLY A 62 0.33 -25.21 0.68
C GLY A 62 0.80 -24.44 1.92
N CYS A 63 0.65 -23.10 1.91
CA CYS A 63 0.98 -22.27 3.07
C CYS A 63 0.06 -22.52 4.26
N TYR A 64 -1.16 -23.02 4.04
CA TYR A 64 -2.13 -23.28 5.11
C TYR A 64 -1.60 -24.28 6.14
N ALA A 65 -0.70 -25.18 5.74
CA ALA A 65 -0.09 -26.15 6.64
C ALA A 65 0.99 -25.57 7.58
N ARG A 66 1.42 -24.32 7.38
CA ARG A 66 2.53 -23.70 8.14
C ARG A 66 2.17 -23.22 9.54
N ALA A 67 0.88 -23.02 9.81
CA ALA A 67 0.40 -22.45 11.08
C ALA A 67 -0.75 -23.26 11.66
N GLN A 68 -1.11 -22.94 12.91
CA GLN A 68 -2.38 -23.43 13.42
C GLN A 68 -3.51 -22.80 12.61
N HIS A 69 -4.29 -23.66 12.00
CA HIS A 69 -5.39 -23.26 11.14
C HIS A 69 -6.45 -22.52 11.95
N GLU A 70 -7.00 -21.46 11.35
CA GLU A 70 -8.15 -20.74 11.91
C GLU A 70 -7.89 -20.08 13.26
N MET A 71 -6.62 -19.73 13.56
CA MET A 71 -6.23 -19.09 14.80
C MET A 71 -5.27 -17.92 14.58
N LEU A 72 -5.52 -16.83 15.29
CA LEU A 72 -4.58 -15.72 15.41
C LEU A 72 -3.51 -16.03 16.46
N MET A 73 -2.25 -15.94 16.07
CA MET A 73 -1.09 -16.19 16.91
C MET A 73 -0.30 -14.91 17.12
N THR A 74 0.15 -14.69 18.35
CA THR A 74 1.06 -13.60 18.72
C THR A 74 2.50 -13.99 18.38
N ASN A 75 3.28 -13.07 17.81
CA ASN A 75 4.65 -13.33 17.34
C ASN A 75 4.72 -14.57 16.44
N PRO A 76 3.99 -14.59 15.31
CA PRO A 76 4.06 -15.72 14.39
C PRO A 76 5.50 -15.89 13.90
N ARG A 77 5.92 -17.15 13.70
CA ARG A 77 7.27 -17.47 13.20
C ARG A 77 7.53 -16.84 11.84
N GLU A 78 6.52 -16.83 11.00
CA GLU A 78 6.54 -16.18 9.68
C GLU A 78 5.14 -15.66 9.33
N THR A 79 5.11 -14.68 8.43
CA THR A 79 3.91 -14.12 7.83
C THR A 79 4.00 -14.28 6.32
N THR A 80 2.88 -14.21 5.62
CA THR A 80 2.85 -14.29 4.14
C THR A 80 3.79 -13.26 3.52
N SER A 81 4.59 -13.72 2.59
CA SER A 81 5.58 -12.97 1.81
C SER A 81 5.32 -13.09 0.31
N ASP A 82 6.01 -12.32 -0.52
CA ASP A 82 5.82 -12.33 -1.99
C ASP A 82 5.97 -13.73 -2.60
N ARG A 83 6.83 -14.60 -2.05
CA ARG A 83 7.04 -15.98 -2.51
C ARG A 83 5.84 -16.91 -2.27
N ASP A 84 4.94 -16.51 -1.39
CA ASP A 84 3.78 -17.30 -0.98
C ASP A 84 2.53 -16.95 -1.81
N ILE A 85 2.63 -15.97 -2.71
CA ILE A 85 1.55 -15.51 -3.56
C ILE A 85 1.67 -16.13 -4.94
N VAL A 86 0.56 -16.68 -5.44
CA VAL A 86 0.52 -17.38 -6.74
C VAL A 86 0.22 -16.47 -7.92
N GLY A 87 -0.34 -15.28 -7.68
CA GLY A 87 -0.66 -14.29 -8.71
C GLY A 87 -1.36 -13.07 -8.15
N TYR A 88 -1.44 -12.02 -8.97
CA TYR A 88 -2.20 -10.83 -8.62
C TYR A 88 -3.68 -11.01 -8.95
N SER A 89 -4.52 -10.86 -7.95
CA SER A 89 -5.97 -10.81 -8.07
C SER A 89 -6.49 -9.38 -8.07
N TRP A 90 -5.77 -8.47 -7.42
CA TRP A 90 -6.18 -7.08 -7.21
C TRP A 90 -5.01 -6.11 -7.33
N ILE A 91 -5.33 -4.90 -7.82
CA ILE A 91 -4.51 -3.71 -7.63
C ILE A 91 -5.23 -2.83 -6.62
N LEU A 92 -4.50 -2.44 -5.57
CA LEU A 92 -4.93 -1.43 -4.61
C LEU A 92 -4.44 -0.06 -5.05
N ILE A 93 -5.35 0.89 -5.14
CA ILE A 93 -5.03 2.32 -5.21
C ILE A 93 -5.46 2.90 -3.86
N ASP A 94 -4.48 3.33 -3.07
CA ASP A 94 -4.68 3.91 -1.74
C ASP A 94 -4.44 5.41 -1.80
N ALA A 95 -5.51 6.19 -1.66
CA ALA A 95 -5.46 7.65 -1.56
C ALA A 95 -5.48 8.04 -0.07
N ASP A 96 -4.32 8.35 0.49
CA ASP A 96 -4.15 8.66 1.91
C ASP A 96 -3.81 10.15 2.09
N PRO A 97 -4.46 10.88 3.02
CA PRO A 97 -4.13 12.28 3.27
C PRO A 97 -2.74 12.40 3.94
N VAL A 98 -1.99 13.42 3.54
CA VAL A 98 -0.72 13.77 4.17
C VAL A 98 -0.99 14.30 5.58
N ARG A 99 -0.41 13.65 6.58
CA ARG A 99 -0.59 13.98 7.99
C ARG A 99 0.59 13.50 8.83
N PRO A 100 0.72 13.94 10.08
CA PRO A 100 1.75 13.41 10.97
C PRO A 100 1.65 11.89 11.12
N SER A 101 2.80 11.23 11.20
CA SER A 101 2.86 9.78 11.38
C SER A 101 2.19 9.36 12.69
N GLY A 102 1.52 8.21 12.66
CA GLY A 102 0.96 7.61 13.87
C GLY A 102 -0.37 8.21 14.36
N VAL A 103 -1.02 9.10 13.60
CA VAL A 103 -2.33 9.67 13.97
C VAL A 103 -3.41 9.36 12.93
N SER A 104 -4.67 9.33 13.38
CA SER A 104 -5.83 9.22 12.49
C SER A 104 -6.04 10.52 11.69
N ALA A 105 -6.72 10.43 10.56
CA ALA A 105 -7.06 11.59 9.73
C ALA A 105 -8.17 12.43 10.38
N THR A 106 -8.17 13.76 10.15
CA THR A 106 -9.33 14.61 10.40
C THR A 106 -10.41 14.37 9.35
N ASN A 107 -11.59 14.98 9.52
CA ASN A 107 -12.65 14.88 8.53
C ASN A 107 -12.30 15.65 7.24
N GLU A 108 -11.63 16.79 7.38
CA GLU A 108 -11.15 17.62 6.26
C GLU A 108 -10.08 16.90 5.45
N GLU A 109 -9.10 16.30 6.13
CA GLU A 109 -8.06 15.47 5.49
C GLU A 109 -8.69 14.30 4.72
N LYS A 110 -9.68 13.63 5.32
CA LYS A 110 -10.41 12.55 4.63
C LYS A 110 -11.19 13.03 3.42
N GLU A 111 -11.82 14.21 3.50
CA GLU A 111 -12.58 14.76 2.37
C GLU A 111 -11.66 15.07 1.19
N LEU A 112 -10.44 15.56 1.43
CA LEU A 112 -9.45 15.76 0.37
C LEU A 112 -9.06 14.41 -0.29
N ALA A 113 -8.79 13.38 0.52
CA ALA A 113 -8.52 12.03 0.00
C ALA A 113 -9.69 11.47 -0.82
N ARG A 114 -10.94 11.71 -0.40
CA ARG A 114 -12.14 11.31 -1.14
C ARG A 114 -12.20 11.96 -2.52
N ARG A 115 -11.88 13.26 -2.60
CA ARG A 115 -11.86 14.00 -3.88
C ARG A 115 -10.78 13.47 -4.81
N THR A 116 -9.60 13.18 -4.30
CA THR A 116 -8.50 12.59 -5.07
C THR A 116 -8.89 11.20 -5.58
N ALA A 117 -9.39 10.31 -4.72
CA ALA A 117 -9.87 8.99 -5.14
C ALA A 117 -10.96 9.09 -6.24
N ALA A 118 -11.91 10.03 -6.08
CA ALA A 118 -12.93 10.27 -7.10
C ALA A 118 -12.36 10.80 -8.43
N ALA A 119 -11.28 11.59 -8.40
CA ALA A 119 -10.61 12.06 -9.61
C ALA A 119 -9.90 10.91 -10.33
N VAL A 120 -9.15 10.07 -9.60
CA VAL A 120 -8.53 8.85 -10.13
C VAL A 120 -9.58 7.93 -10.75
N TYR A 121 -10.67 7.63 -10.03
CA TYR A 121 -11.76 6.81 -10.55
C TYR A 121 -12.31 7.34 -11.88
N ARG A 122 -12.66 8.62 -11.94
CA ARG A 122 -13.21 9.24 -13.18
C ARG A 122 -12.23 9.16 -14.35
N HIS A 123 -10.94 9.31 -14.08
CA HIS A 123 -9.91 9.22 -15.10
C HIS A 123 -9.77 7.79 -15.62
N LEU A 124 -9.59 6.81 -14.74
CA LEU A 124 -9.46 5.39 -15.11
C LEU A 124 -10.71 4.87 -15.82
N LYS A 125 -11.89 5.30 -15.39
CA LYS A 125 -13.16 4.97 -16.09
C LYS A 125 -13.18 5.48 -17.53
N LYS A 126 -12.68 6.70 -17.80
CA LYS A 126 -12.55 7.23 -19.17
C LYS A 126 -11.57 6.43 -20.01
N LEU A 127 -10.56 5.82 -19.41
CA LEU A 127 -9.61 4.94 -20.09
C LEU A 127 -10.16 3.52 -20.30
N GLY A 128 -11.38 3.21 -19.85
CA GLY A 128 -12.03 1.91 -20.03
C GLY A 128 -11.72 0.88 -18.95
N PHE A 129 -11.18 1.30 -17.81
CA PHE A 129 -11.01 0.41 -16.65
C PHE A 129 -12.36 -0.10 -16.14
N SER A 130 -12.39 -1.34 -15.67
CA SER A 130 -13.58 -1.92 -15.03
C SER A 130 -13.97 -1.16 -13.75
N GLU A 131 -15.20 -1.34 -13.28
CA GLU A 131 -15.64 -0.72 -12.03
C GLU A 131 -14.89 -1.34 -10.83
N PRO A 132 -14.27 -0.52 -9.96
CA PRO A 132 -13.56 -1.01 -8.79
C PRO A 132 -14.51 -1.26 -7.62
N ILE A 133 -14.04 -2.00 -6.63
CA ILE A 133 -14.57 -1.90 -5.27
C ILE A 133 -14.03 -0.62 -4.65
N ALA A 134 -14.93 0.26 -4.21
CA ALA A 134 -14.56 1.47 -3.47
C ALA A 134 -14.77 1.26 -1.98
N ALA A 135 -13.77 1.62 -1.17
CA ALA A 135 -13.80 1.43 0.28
C ALA A 135 -13.25 2.65 1.04
N ASP A 136 -13.74 2.83 2.25
CA ASP A 136 -13.16 3.70 3.26
C ASP A 136 -12.13 2.90 4.06
N SER A 137 -10.89 3.35 4.11
CA SER A 137 -9.83 2.70 4.89
C SER A 137 -9.85 3.08 6.39
N GLY A 138 -10.79 3.96 6.78
CA GLY A 138 -10.83 4.62 8.08
C GLY A 138 -10.09 5.95 8.10
N ASN A 139 -9.00 6.09 7.36
CA ASN A 139 -8.19 7.31 7.28
C ASN A 139 -8.14 7.95 5.89
N GLY A 140 -8.23 7.16 4.84
CA GLY A 140 -8.24 7.54 3.43
C GLY A 140 -9.25 6.71 2.66
N TYR A 141 -9.01 6.52 1.36
CA TYR A 141 -9.91 5.78 0.48
C TYR A 141 -9.15 4.80 -0.40
N HIS A 142 -9.71 3.60 -0.51
CA HIS A 142 -9.21 2.53 -1.35
C HIS A 142 -10.06 2.36 -2.60
N MET A 143 -9.41 2.08 -3.71
CA MET A 143 -10.04 1.52 -4.90
C MET A 143 -9.33 0.23 -5.24
N LEU A 144 -10.06 -0.88 -5.24
CA LEU A 144 -9.53 -2.19 -5.59
C LEU A 144 -10.04 -2.57 -6.97
N TYR A 145 -9.12 -2.64 -7.92
CA TYR A 145 -9.40 -3.08 -9.28
C TYR A 145 -9.09 -4.57 -9.40
N ARG A 146 -10.11 -5.35 -9.77
CA ARG A 146 -9.88 -6.77 -10.07
C ARG A 146 -8.96 -6.87 -11.27
N ILE A 147 -7.97 -7.75 -11.20
CA ILE A 147 -7.07 -8.11 -12.29
C ILE A 147 -6.85 -9.62 -12.30
N LYS A 148 -6.19 -10.09 -13.34
CA LYS A 148 -5.63 -11.45 -13.41
C LYS A 148 -4.22 -11.30 -14.00
N ALA A 149 -3.20 -11.39 -13.16
CA ALA A 149 -1.84 -11.19 -13.59
C ALA A 149 -0.86 -12.10 -12.84
N GLU A 150 0.23 -12.46 -13.52
CA GLU A 150 1.32 -13.22 -12.95
C GLU A 150 2.18 -12.33 -12.02
N ILE A 151 2.96 -12.95 -11.15
CA ILE A 151 3.90 -12.27 -10.24
C ILE A 151 4.93 -11.42 -11.01
N SER A 152 5.31 -11.85 -12.21
CA SER A 152 6.18 -11.09 -13.13
C SER A 152 5.64 -9.70 -13.50
N SER A 153 4.36 -9.41 -13.28
CA SER A 153 3.75 -8.10 -13.52
C SER A 153 4.07 -7.06 -12.44
N LYS A 154 4.85 -7.38 -11.42
CA LYS A 154 5.18 -6.53 -10.27
C LYS A 154 5.68 -5.14 -10.68
N ASP A 155 6.63 -5.07 -11.63
CA ASP A 155 7.20 -3.81 -12.08
C ASP A 155 6.20 -2.96 -12.87
N THR A 156 5.36 -3.61 -13.67
CA THR A 156 4.26 -2.92 -14.38
C THR A 156 3.26 -2.30 -13.39
N ILE A 157 2.89 -3.02 -12.33
CA ILE A 157 1.99 -2.51 -11.29
C ILE A 157 2.65 -1.36 -10.52
N SER A 158 3.95 -1.48 -10.20
CA SER A 158 4.72 -0.40 -9.59
C SER A 158 4.73 0.85 -10.45
N ALA A 159 5.04 0.74 -11.74
CA ALA A 159 5.04 1.85 -12.69
C ALA A 159 3.65 2.48 -12.81
N PHE A 160 2.59 1.67 -12.89
CA PHE A 160 1.21 2.15 -12.92
C PHE A 160 0.87 3.02 -11.70
N LEU A 161 1.21 2.57 -10.48
CA LEU A 161 0.96 3.36 -9.26
C LEU A 161 1.77 4.65 -9.23
N LYS A 162 3.02 4.63 -9.69
CA LYS A 162 3.86 5.84 -9.80
C LYS A 162 3.28 6.87 -10.77
N VAL A 163 2.69 6.42 -11.88
CA VAL A 163 2.00 7.32 -12.81
C VAL A 163 0.78 7.95 -12.14
N LEU A 164 -0.01 7.17 -11.41
CA LEU A 164 -1.16 7.71 -10.68
C LEU A 164 -0.74 8.70 -9.59
N ASP A 165 0.32 8.40 -8.85
CA ASP A 165 0.90 9.31 -7.86
C ASP A 165 1.28 10.64 -8.51
N MET A 166 2.04 10.60 -9.60
CA MET A 166 2.45 11.79 -10.34
C MET A 166 1.26 12.62 -10.87
N TRP A 167 0.19 11.97 -11.30
CA TRP A 167 -0.97 12.67 -11.87
C TRP A 167 -1.94 13.23 -10.83
N PHE A 168 -2.04 12.60 -9.65
CA PHE A 168 -3.13 12.87 -8.71
C PHE A 168 -2.69 13.23 -7.30
N SER A 169 -1.42 12.97 -6.93
CA SER A 169 -0.93 13.38 -5.62
C SER A 169 -0.72 14.89 -5.54
N SER A 170 -0.80 15.40 -4.34
CA SER A 170 -0.64 16.80 -4.00
C SER A 170 0.06 16.93 -2.64
N GLU A 171 0.30 18.15 -2.18
CA GLU A 171 0.81 18.39 -0.82
C GLU A 171 -0.12 17.87 0.28
N SER A 172 -1.41 17.69 -0.03
CA SER A 172 -2.43 17.28 0.95
C SER A 172 -2.82 15.81 0.87
N VAL A 173 -2.62 15.13 -0.28
CA VAL A 173 -3.02 13.74 -0.50
C VAL A 173 -2.00 13.04 -1.37
N GLN A 174 -1.65 11.83 -0.98
CA GLN A 174 -0.74 10.97 -1.76
C GLN A 174 -1.44 9.68 -2.21
N ILE A 175 -1.08 9.22 -3.41
CA ILE A 175 -1.34 7.85 -3.84
C ILE A 175 -0.16 6.99 -3.38
N ASP A 176 -0.42 6.01 -2.52
CA ASP A 176 0.66 5.14 -2.01
C ASP A 176 1.23 4.26 -3.11
N THR A 177 2.47 4.54 -3.51
CA THR A 177 3.19 3.77 -4.53
C THR A 177 3.84 2.50 -3.98
N ALA A 178 3.87 2.30 -2.65
CA ALA A 178 4.51 1.14 -2.02
C ALA A 178 3.59 -0.11 -1.99
N VAL A 179 2.33 0.03 -2.42
CA VAL A 179 1.33 -1.05 -2.33
C VAL A 179 1.36 -2.04 -3.52
N TYR A 180 2.43 -2.06 -4.29
CA TYR A 180 2.56 -2.86 -5.52
C TYR A 180 3.02 -4.31 -5.29
N ASN A 181 3.57 -4.64 -4.12
CA ASN A 181 4.12 -5.98 -3.89
C ASN A 181 3.04 -7.08 -3.81
N PRO A 182 3.32 -8.31 -4.27
CA PRO A 182 2.33 -9.40 -4.30
C PRO A 182 1.69 -9.70 -2.94
N ALA A 183 2.47 -9.76 -1.87
CA ALA A 183 1.97 -10.04 -0.52
C ALA A 183 1.38 -8.81 0.18
N ARG A 184 0.97 -7.77 -0.59
CA ARG A 184 0.36 -6.58 0.00
C ARG A 184 -0.88 -6.96 0.79
N ILE A 185 -0.94 -6.41 2.00
CA ILE A 185 -2.14 -6.47 2.84
C ILE A 185 -2.94 -5.17 2.69
N THR A 186 -4.24 -5.29 2.72
CA THR A 186 -5.19 -4.18 2.79
C THR A 186 -5.98 -4.22 4.09
N LYS A 187 -6.79 -3.21 4.38
CA LYS A 187 -7.66 -3.22 5.57
C LYS A 187 -8.58 -4.45 5.55
N LEU A 188 -8.77 -5.05 6.70
CA LEU A 188 -9.88 -5.98 6.90
C LEU A 188 -11.14 -5.13 7.10
N TYR A 189 -11.91 -4.94 6.03
CA TYR A 189 -13.10 -4.10 6.08
C TYR A 189 -14.17 -4.68 7.01
N GLY A 190 -14.87 -3.81 7.73
CA GLY A 190 -15.75 -4.15 8.84
C GLY A 190 -15.04 -4.09 10.20
N THR A 191 -13.77 -3.61 10.24
CA THR A 191 -13.02 -3.44 11.49
C THR A 191 -12.60 -1.99 11.70
N ILE A 192 -12.35 -1.62 12.96
CA ILE A 192 -11.93 -0.27 13.33
C ILE A 192 -10.45 -0.07 12.96
N ALA A 193 -10.14 1.03 12.29
CA ALA A 193 -8.78 1.48 12.05
C ALA A 193 -8.28 2.30 13.26
N HIS A 194 -7.51 1.65 14.11
CA HIS A 194 -6.88 2.28 15.27
C HIS A 194 -5.53 2.88 14.84
N LYS A 195 -5.36 4.20 14.96
CA LYS A 195 -4.09 4.87 14.66
C LYS A 195 -3.90 6.06 15.58
N GLY A 196 -2.97 5.95 16.53
CA GLY A 196 -2.77 6.97 17.56
C GLY A 196 -3.91 7.06 18.56
N ALA A 197 -4.02 8.20 19.23
CA ALA A 197 -5.09 8.48 20.17
C ALA A 197 -6.43 8.70 19.44
N ASN A 198 -7.51 8.24 20.04
CA ASN A 198 -8.87 8.49 19.57
C ASN A 198 -9.37 9.83 20.15
N THR A 199 -9.41 10.87 19.34
CA THR A 199 -9.88 12.21 19.75
C THR A 199 -11.06 12.66 18.88
N PRO A 200 -11.84 13.66 19.30
CA PRO A 200 -12.93 14.20 18.46
C PRO A 200 -12.45 14.68 17.09
N GLU A 201 -11.26 15.28 17.00
CA GLU A 201 -10.68 15.81 15.77
C GLU A 201 -10.08 14.69 14.90
N ARG A 202 -9.55 13.64 15.54
CA ARG A 202 -8.86 12.50 14.89
C ARG A 202 -9.41 11.16 15.40
N PRO A 203 -10.70 10.87 15.14
CA PRO A 203 -11.34 9.67 15.68
C PRO A 203 -10.84 8.40 14.99
N HIS A 204 -10.90 7.30 15.72
CA HIS A 204 -10.82 5.99 15.11
C HIS A 204 -12.11 5.72 14.32
N ARG A 205 -11.98 5.17 13.12
CA ARG A 205 -13.12 4.93 12.22
C ARG A 205 -13.13 3.50 11.72
N GLU A 206 -14.31 3.01 11.48
CA GLU A 206 -14.48 1.74 10.80
C GLU A 206 -13.96 1.83 9.35
N SER A 207 -13.18 0.84 8.94
CA SER A 207 -12.89 0.60 7.53
C SER A 207 -14.03 -0.21 6.92
N LYS A 208 -14.57 0.21 5.77
CA LYS A 208 -15.76 -0.42 5.19
C LYS A 208 -15.83 -0.31 3.68
N ILE A 209 -16.50 -1.28 3.05
CA ILE A 209 -16.86 -1.21 1.64
C ILE A 209 -17.95 -0.16 1.46
N LEU A 210 -17.72 0.81 0.58
CA LEU A 210 -18.67 1.86 0.24
C LEU A 210 -19.52 1.48 -0.97
N LYS A 211 -18.88 0.84 -1.96
CA LYS A 211 -19.53 0.43 -3.19
C LYS A 211 -18.78 -0.76 -3.79
N ALA A 212 -19.52 -1.78 -4.21
CA ALA A 212 -19.02 -2.84 -5.06
C ALA A 212 -19.89 -2.94 -6.32
N PRO A 213 -19.33 -3.26 -7.49
CA PRO A 213 -20.12 -3.56 -8.68
C PRO A 213 -20.91 -4.85 -8.48
N GLU A 214 -22.07 -4.98 -9.12
CA GLU A 214 -22.87 -6.23 -9.09
C GLU A 214 -22.08 -7.42 -9.64
N VAL A 215 -21.29 -7.18 -10.68
CA VAL A 215 -20.38 -8.16 -11.28
C VAL A 215 -18.97 -7.59 -11.29
N ILE A 216 -18.06 -8.24 -10.59
CA ILE A 216 -16.66 -7.86 -10.52
C ILE A 216 -15.94 -8.37 -11.76
N GLN A 217 -15.62 -7.46 -12.68
CA GLN A 217 -14.93 -7.77 -13.94
C GLN A 217 -13.44 -7.43 -13.83
N PRO A 218 -12.53 -8.32 -14.27
CA PRO A 218 -11.11 -8.00 -14.32
C PRO A 218 -10.84 -6.85 -15.30
N THR A 219 -10.05 -5.88 -14.87
CA THR A 219 -9.48 -4.87 -15.76
C THR A 219 -8.41 -5.52 -16.64
N PRO A 220 -8.46 -5.35 -17.98
CA PRO A 220 -7.46 -5.91 -18.87
C PRO A 220 -6.05 -5.35 -18.54
N MET A 221 -5.06 -6.25 -18.42
CA MET A 221 -3.66 -5.85 -18.18
C MET A 221 -3.08 -4.93 -19.27
N ALA A 222 -3.66 -4.94 -20.48
CA ALA A 222 -3.28 -4.02 -21.54
C ALA A 222 -3.51 -2.55 -21.15
N LEU A 223 -4.60 -2.24 -20.45
CA LEU A 223 -4.89 -0.87 -19.97
C LEU A 223 -3.90 -0.45 -18.87
N ILE A 224 -3.58 -1.37 -17.97
CA ILE A 224 -2.59 -1.13 -16.90
C ILE A 224 -1.22 -0.85 -17.52
N ARG A 225 -0.79 -1.68 -18.51
CA ARG A 225 0.47 -1.46 -19.23
C ARG A 225 0.48 -0.15 -20.00
N ALA A 226 -0.64 0.24 -20.61
CA ALA A 226 -0.73 1.51 -21.34
C ALA A 226 -0.50 2.71 -20.42
N VAL A 227 -1.08 2.70 -19.21
CA VAL A 227 -0.83 3.75 -18.21
C VAL A 227 0.60 3.66 -17.68
N ALA A 228 1.08 2.47 -17.33
CA ALA A 228 2.43 2.26 -16.81
C ALA A 228 3.53 2.74 -17.76
N ALA A 229 3.32 2.63 -19.09
CA ALA A 229 4.27 3.10 -20.12
C ALA A 229 4.50 4.63 -20.08
N GLU A 230 3.59 5.39 -19.48
CA GLU A 230 3.81 6.84 -19.30
C GLU A 230 4.95 7.11 -18.29
N TRP A 231 5.19 6.21 -17.36
CA TRP A 231 6.32 6.29 -16.42
C TRP A 231 7.67 6.25 -17.16
N GLU A 232 7.82 5.35 -18.13
CA GLU A 232 9.06 5.22 -18.90
C GLU A 232 9.36 6.47 -19.75
N LYS A 233 8.31 7.16 -20.24
CA LYS A 233 8.46 8.41 -21.01
C LYS A 233 8.90 9.59 -20.14
N MET A 234 8.60 9.56 -18.85
CA MET A 234 8.82 10.65 -17.90
C MET A 234 9.97 10.39 -16.94
N ALA A 235 10.33 9.12 -16.72
CA ALA A 235 11.54 8.80 -15.99
C ALA A 235 12.73 9.45 -16.72
N PRO A 236 13.58 10.25 -16.05
CA PRO A 236 14.77 10.79 -16.67
C PRO A 236 15.52 9.62 -17.29
N THR A 237 15.79 9.71 -18.59
CA THR A 237 16.57 8.71 -19.30
C THR A 237 17.92 8.64 -18.61
N SER A 238 18.06 7.74 -17.66
CA SER A 238 19.34 7.37 -17.06
C SER A 238 20.16 6.55 -18.07
N SER A 239 20.36 7.10 -19.27
CA SER A 239 21.44 6.74 -20.15
C SER A 239 22.71 7.48 -19.76
N VAL A 240 22.97 7.56 -18.46
CA VAL A 240 24.35 7.66 -18.02
C VAL A 240 24.84 6.22 -18.03
N SER A 241 25.32 5.79 -19.22
CA SER A 241 26.34 4.75 -19.25
C SER A 241 27.37 5.23 -18.23
N SER A 242 27.46 4.54 -17.10
CA SER A 242 28.54 4.75 -16.14
C SER A 242 29.84 4.41 -16.82
N ARG A 243 30.40 5.38 -17.56
CA ARG A 243 31.83 5.44 -17.72
C ARG A 243 32.36 5.80 -16.35
N TYR A 244 32.41 4.82 -15.46
CA TYR A 244 33.32 4.91 -14.33
C TYR A 244 34.69 5.08 -14.94
N SER A 245 35.17 6.32 -14.98
CA SER A 245 36.57 6.57 -15.14
C SER A 245 37.23 5.94 -13.91
N SER A 246 38.23 5.11 -14.15
CA SER A 246 39.01 4.44 -13.10
C SER A 246 39.94 5.40 -12.36
N THR A 247 39.74 6.70 -12.49
CA THR A 247 40.43 7.69 -11.70
C THR A 247 39.80 7.76 -10.31
N PRO A 248 40.56 7.57 -9.24
CA PRO A 248 40.07 7.77 -7.89
C PRO A 248 39.43 9.16 -7.78
N PHE A 249 38.26 9.25 -7.12
CA PHE A 249 37.60 10.51 -6.86
C PHE A 249 38.52 11.35 -5.93
N ASP A 250 38.99 12.47 -6.44
CA ASP A 250 39.81 13.42 -5.67
C ASP A 250 38.89 14.36 -4.87
N MET A 251 38.79 14.09 -3.58
CA MET A 251 37.96 14.88 -2.67
C MET A 251 38.46 16.32 -2.52
N ASP A 252 39.78 16.54 -2.58
CA ASP A 252 40.36 17.86 -2.40
C ASP A 252 40.09 18.75 -3.64
N GLU A 253 40.17 18.18 -4.86
CA GLU A 253 39.82 18.86 -6.10
C GLU A 253 38.32 19.18 -6.16
N PHE A 254 37.45 18.27 -5.70
CA PHE A 254 36.00 18.48 -5.61
C PHE A 254 35.68 19.63 -4.65
N LEU A 255 36.28 19.65 -3.43
CA LEU A 255 36.05 20.68 -2.43
C LEU A 255 36.54 22.04 -2.90
N ALA A 256 37.68 22.10 -3.60
CA ALA A 256 38.22 23.33 -4.15
C ALA A 256 37.36 23.89 -5.30
N SER A 257 36.88 23.03 -6.19
CA SER A 257 36.05 23.43 -7.35
C SER A 257 34.68 23.99 -6.93
N HIS A 258 34.17 23.56 -5.78
CA HIS A 258 32.87 24.01 -5.25
C HIS A 258 32.98 25.04 -4.15
N ASN A 259 34.18 25.63 -3.93
CA ASN A 259 34.45 26.62 -2.87
C ASN A 259 34.07 26.15 -1.45
N ILE A 260 34.18 24.86 -1.17
CA ILE A 260 33.81 24.27 0.13
C ILE A 260 35.04 24.23 1.02
N SER A 261 35.07 25.06 2.05
CA SER A 261 36.13 25.03 3.09
C SER A 261 35.71 24.11 4.23
N LEU A 262 36.34 22.94 4.32
CA LEU A 262 36.11 21.96 5.40
C LEU A 262 36.41 22.52 6.80
N ALA A 263 37.42 23.34 6.94
CA ALA A 263 37.84 23.90 8.25
C ALA A 263 36.75 24.77 8.91
N LYS A 264 36.07 25.63 8.15
CA LYS A 264 35.00 26.50 8.66
C LYS A 264 33.71 25.72 9.01
N LYS A 265 33.48 24.54 8.47
CA LYS A 265 32.24 23.75 8.69
C LYS A 265 32.37 22.75 9.82
N ILE A 266 33.56 22.28 10.12
CA ILE A 266 33.84 21.43 11.30
C ILE A 266 33.65 22.23 12.60
N GLU A 267 34.10 23.49 12.65
CA GLU A 267 33.88 24.38 13.81
C GLU A 267 32.41 24.73 14.07
N SER A 268 31.54 24.70 13.05
CA SER A 268 30.10 25.02 13.18
C SER A 268 29.19 23.83 13.47
N GLY A 269 29.69 22.61 13.53
CA GLY A 269 28.90 21.37 13.78
C GLY A 269 27.85 21.03 12.70
N SER A 270 27.91 21.66 11.51
CA SER A 270 26.84 21.58 10.49
C SER A 270 27.14 20.64 9.30
N LEU A 271 28.22 19.86 9.37
CA LEU A 271 28.65 19.01 8.24
C LEU A 271 27.56 17.98 7.82
N THR A 272 26.86 17.41 8.79
CA THR A 272 25.83 16.38 8.55
C THR A 272 24.58 16.94 7.84
N LYS A 273 24.31 18.21 8.02
CA LYS A 273 23.14 18.88 7.46
C LYS A 273 23.34 19.32 6.00
N TYR A 274 24.59 19.53 5.60
CA TYR A 274 24.91 20.03 4.25
C TYR A 274 25.02 18.92 3.21
N ILE A 275 25.46 17.72 3.62
CA ILE A 275 25.53 16.55 2.73
C ILE A 275 24.13 16.02 2.35
N LEU A 276 23.10 16.31 3.17
CA LEU A 276 21.73 15.82 2.95
C LEU A 276 20.81 16.80 2.21
N THR A 277 21.23 18.05 1.95
CA THR A 277 20.40 19.08 1.32
C THR A 277 20.77 19.41 -0.13
N GLU A 278 21.87 18.87 -0.66
CA GLU A 278 22.30 19.12 -2.05
C GLU A 278 22.37 17.83 -2.92
N TRP A 279 21.64 16.77 -2.51
CA TRP A 279 21.44 15.58 -3.32
C TRP A 279 19.94 15.38 -3.62
#